data_1c58d0cfb0e8031cf0d685b2bf0bfb5c
#
_entry.id   1c58d0cfb0e8031cf0d685b2bf0bfb5c
#
_cell.length_a   1.000
_cell.length_b   1.000
_cell.length_c   1.000
_cell.angle_alpha   90.00
_cell.angle_beta   90.00
_cell.angle_gamma   90.00
#
_symmetry.space_group_name_H-M   'P 1'
#
loop_
_entity.id
_entity.type
_entity.pdbx_description
1 polymer ?
#
loop_
_entity_poly.entity_id
_entity_poly.type
_entity_poly.pdbx_seq_one_letter_code
_entity_poly.pdbx_strand_id
1 'polypeptide(L)'
;GDSMDMPANAKMQTISGKKYVFIDAPYWNAEKHRGEHKRRYIGKIVEGQFVPNGKYLLSLEKSGTIKPGPIPATECKRQFYGATYLLDQIGDKLGIVDDLKASFPDRYKQLLSLAYFFVLEEGMSAYRLRKWALTHKHSYGRDIPSQQISDLMGSIDEASKMNFFRRQAKRRAEKEYLAFDTTSISSYSELIKLAKYGKNKEGNHLPQVNLALLYGEVSRLPVYFRKLTGNTADVSLIRNLMLDIDFLDMKKLSFVMGRGFYSEKNINDLMKRHHKFLIGIRCGLKIARKHLDEIRGEKMISWENYHDDVGLYAMSFTDEWDYREEQPRTGKCICDKRRVYVHIYFNDQRCTDERLSFARYLTCLQDELKSGRKTDGHMKDYDKYFIVTETPKRGLHIVPKGDAIRERQRDFGYFVLLTNGIKNPVEAIKLYRVRDLIEKAFANLKERLDMRRMSVSSSENFEGKLFVQFLALIYLSYIKKQMDEKGLYKKYTMQTLLDDLDIIELYQQPGRAHHLSEITKKQIALYDAMGVPFPK
;
A
#
# COMPACT_ATOMS: atom_id res chain seq x y z
N GLY A 1 37.62 -39.06 -18.25
CA GLY A 1 37.64 -38.62 -16.88
C GLY A 1 37.87 -39.82 -15.99
N ASP A 2 38.91 -39.77 -15.14
CA ASP A 2 39.23 -40.85 -14.23
C ASP A 2 38.06 -41.13 -13.29
N SER A 3 37.51 -42.35 -13.35
CA SER A 3 36.45 -42.78 -12.45
C SER A 3 37.05 -42.87 -11.03
N MET A 4 36.53 -42.13 -10.09
CA MET A 4 36.94 -42.21 -8.70
C MET A 4 36.38 -43.49 -8.07
N ASP A 5 37.26 -44.28 -7.45
CA ASP A 5 36.83 -45.46 -6.76
C ASP A 5 36.00 -45.14 -5.50
N MET A 6 35.01 -45.97 -5.21
CA MET A 6 34.22 -45.84 -4.01
C MET A 6 35.05 -46.11 -2.77
N PRO A 7 35.02 -45.24 -1.72
CA PRO A 7 35.78 -45.50 -0.51
C PRO A 7 35.46 -46.85 0.15
N ALA A 8 36.45 -47.52 0.67
CA ALA A 8 36.30 -48.86 1.26
C ALA A 8 35.30 -48.93 2.43
N ASN A 9 35.08 -47.81 3.14
CA ASN A 9 34.11 -47.69 4.24
C ASN A 9 32.73 -47.16 3.82
N ALA A 10 32.51 -47.01 2.53
CA ALA A 10 31.24 -46.51 2.01
C ALA A 10 30.21 -47.65 1.86
N LYS A 11 28.95 -47.33 2.14
CA LYS A 11 27.80 -48.21 1.99
C LYS A 11 26.83 -47.66 0.96
N MET A 12 26.00 -48.51 0.38
CA MET A 12 24.99 -48.14 -0.60
C MET A 12 23.58 -48.29 -0.05
N GLN A 13 22.69 -47.38 -0.45
CA GLN A 13 21.26 -47.47 -0.17
C GLN A 13 20.48 -47.08 -1.43
N THR A 14 19.44 -47.84 -1.73
CA THR A 14 18.50 -47.50 -2.81
C THR A 14 17.35 -46.67 -2.28
N ILE A 15 17.16 -45.48 -2.86
CA ILE A 15 16.03 -44.57 -2.54
C ILE A 15 15.37 -44.20 -3.85
N SER A 16 14.10 -44.47 -3.98
CA SER A 16 13.31 -44.17 -5.19
C SER A 16 13.97 -44.68 -6.50
N GLY A 17 14.49 -45.91 -6.48
CA GLY A 17 15.13 -46.54 -7.63
C GLY A 17 16.55 -46.07 -7.94
N LYS A 18 17.11 -45.13 -7.22
CA LYS A 18 18.48 -44.63 -7.37
C LYS A 18 19.39 -45.11 -6.25
N LYS A 19 20.61 -45.56 -6.58
CA LYS A 19 21.59 -46.00 -5.61
C LYS A 19 22.44 -44.83 -5.11
N TYR A 20 22.35 -44.53 -3.82
CA TYR A 20 23.15 -43.52 -3.14
C TYR A 20 24.26 -44.16 -2.31
N VAL A 21 25.38 -43.48 -2.25
CA VAL A 21 26.57 -43.93 -1.48
C VAL A 21 26.74 -43.02 -0.28
N PHE A 22 26.92 -43.61 0.89
CA PHE A 22 27.11 -42.90 2.16
C PHE A 22 28.19 -43.52 3.03
N ILE A 23 28.72 -42.73 3.95
CA ILE A 23 29.62 -43.15 5.01
C ILE A 23 28.92 -42.95 6.35
N ASP A 24 28.97 -43.93 7.24
CA ASP A 24 28.50 -43.79 8.60
C ASP A 24 29.54 -43.02 9.42
N ALA A 25 29.21 -41.81 9.83
CA ALA A 25 30.04 -40.97 10.69
C ALA A 25 29.57 -41.10 12.15
N PRO A 26 30.37 -41.62 13.04
CA PRO A 26 30.02 -41.67 14.45
C PRO A 26 30.03 -40.24 15.04
N TYR A 27 29.06 -39.95 15.90
CA TYR A 27 29.03 -38.72 16.69
C TYR A 27 28.47 -38.99 18.08
N TRP A 28 28.88 -38.17 19.02
CA TRP A 28 28.35 -38.22 20.38
C TRP A 28 27.08 -37.37 20.48
N ASN A 29 25.97 -38.01 20.86
CA ASN A 29 24.72 -37.31 21.15
C ASN A 29 24.68 -36.90 22.61
N ALA A 30 24.89 -35.63 22.91
CA ALA A 30 24.96 -35.10 24.27
C ALA A 30 23.61 -35.17 25.02
N GLU A 31 22.50 -35.11 24.32
CA GLU A 31 21.17 -35.21 24.94
C GLU A 31 20.81 -36.62 25.33
N LYS A 32 21.25 -37.61 24.54
CA LYS A 32 20.99 -39.04 24.80
C LYS A 32 22.13 -39.74 25.51
N HIS A 33 23.22 -39.07 25.83
CA HIS A 33 24.44 -39.59 26.45
C HIS A 33 24.95 -40.90 25.83
N ARG A 34 24.91 -41.00 24.49
CA ARG A 34 25.37 -42.17 23.74
C ARG A 34 25.99 -41.81 22.40
N GLY A 35 26.86 -42.71 21.92
CA GLY A 35 27.35 -42.65 20.54
C GLY A 35 26.24 -43.01 19.55
N GLU A 36 26.02 -42.17 18.53
CA GLU A 36 25.12 -42.43 17.42
C GLU A 36 25.87 -42.32 16.10
N HIS A 37 25.31 -42.89 15.03
CA HIS A 37 25.87 -42.82 13.69
C HIS A 37 25.01 -41.90 12.83
N LYS A 38 25.65 -40.94 12.14
CA LYS A 38 25.01 -40.08 11.19
C LYS A 38 25.47 -40.45 9.78
N ARG A 39 24.53 -40.79 8.91
CA ARG A 39 24.83 -41.07 7.50
C ARG A 39 25.22 -39.79 6.77
N ARG A 40 26.42 -39.79 6.22
CA ARG A 40 26.91 -38.73 5.35
C ARG A 40 26.90 -39.24 3.92
N TYR A 41 25.97 -38.77 3.09
CA TYR A 41 25.90 -39.11 1.67
C TYR A 41 27.05 -38.45 0.93
N ILE A 42 27.83 -39.28 0.22
CA ILE A 42 29.05 -38.88 -0.48
C ILE A 42 28.91 -38.90 -2.01
N GLY A 43 27.85 -39.51 -2.54
CA GLY A 43 27.61 -39.60 -3.98
C GLY A 43 26.48 -40.56 -4.33
N LYS A 44 26.46 -40.96 -5.58
CA LYS A 44 25.49 -41.90 -6.18
C LYS A 44 26.15 -42.81 -7.19
N ILE A 45 25.52 -43.94 -7.50
CA ILE A 45 25.94 -44.80 -8.60
C ILE A 45 25.17 -44.44 -9.86
N VAL A 46 25.86 -44.12 -10.94
CA VAL A 46 25.32 -43.83 -12.27
C VAL A 46 26.03 -44.75 -13.27
N GLU A 47 25.25 -45.53 -14.02
CA GLU A 47 25.81 -46.51 -14.99
C GLU A 47 26.86 -47.46 -14.39
N GLY A 48 26.69 -47.87 -13.15
CA GLY A 48 27.59 -48.75 -12.45
C GLY A 48 28.83 -48.09 -11.84
N GLN A 49 29.06 -46.80 -12.09
CA GLN A 49 30.20 -46.07 -11.57
C GLN A 49 29.83 -45.14 -10.41
N PHE A 50 30.74 -44.98 -9.44
CA PHE A 50 30.56 -44.05 -8.33
C PHE A 50 30.79 -42.60 -8.81
N VAL A 51 29.76 -41.76 -8.63
CA VAL A 51 29.82 -40.32 -8.89
C VAL A 51 29.76 -39.60 -7.55
N PRO A 52 30.88 -39.04 -7.06
CA PRO A 52 30.90 -38.32 -5.80
C PRO A 52 30.10 -37.02 -5.89
N ASN A 53 29.51 -36.57 -4.78
CA ASN A 53 28.88 -35.25 -4.70
C ASN A 53 29.92 -34.16 -4.39
N GLY A 54 29.56 -32.90 -4.71
CA GLY A 54 30.49 -31.77 -4.57
C GLY A 54 30.95 -31.55 -3.13
N LYS A 55 30.13 -31.85 -2.10
CA LYS A 55 30.54 -31.74 -0.71
C LYS A 55 31.64 -32.74 -0.35
N TYR A 56 31.58 -33.93 -0.91
CA TYR A 56 32.60 -34.94 -0.67
C TYR A 56 33.89 -34.58 -1.41
N LEU A 57 33.81 -34.17 -2.68
CA LEU A 57 34.97 -33.70 -3.43
C LEU A 57 35.68 -32.55 -2.70
N LEU A 58 34.96 -31.57 -2.21
CA LEU A 58 35.52 -30.45 -1.45
C LEU A 58 36.17 -30.91 -0.13
N SER A 59 35.63 -31.94 0.50
CA SER A 59 36.26 -32.49 1.70
C SER A 59 37.58 -33.18 1.37
N LEU A 60 37.69 -33.82 0.22
CA LEU A 60 38.91 -34.44 -0.26
C LEU A 60 39.96 -33.42 -0.69
N GLU A 61 39.53 -32.33 -1.34
CA GLU A 61 40.39 -31.18 -1.68
C GLU A 61 40.99 -30.55 -0.40
N LYS A 62 40.14 -30.29 0.60
CA LYS A 62 40.59 -29.73 1.89
C LYS A 62 41.54 -30.66 2.67
N SER A 63 41.39 -31.95 2.50
CA SER A 63 42.29 -32.93 3.12
C SER A 63 43.57 -33.18 2.29
N GLY A 64 43.72 -32.52 1.12
CA GLY A 64 44.83 -32.76 0.23
C GLY A 64 44.80 -34.09 -0.52
N THR A 65 43.69 -34.83 -0.44
CA THR A 65 43.51 -36.16 -1.03
C THR A 65 43.39 -36.10 -2.55
N ILE A 66 42.78 -35.03 -3.06
CA ILE A 66 42.67 -34.76 -4.50
C ILE A 66 43.03 -33.31 -4.81
N LYS A 67 43.47 -33.04 -6.05
CA LYS A 67 43.68 -31.67 -6.53
C LYS A 67 42.33 -31.01 -6.82
N PRO A 68 42.18 -29.68 -6.58
CA PRO A 68 40.99 -28.97 -6.97
C PRO A 68 40.67 -29.20 -8.45
N GLY A 69 39.44 -29.62 -8.72
CA GLY A 69 38.91 -29.85 -10.06
C GLY A 69 37.65 -29.02 -10.34
N PRO A 70 37.17 -29.03 -11.60
CA PRO A 70 35.93 -28.32 -11.93
C PRO A 70 34.76 -28.89 -11.16
N ILE A 71 33.93 -27.99 -10.57
CA ILE A 71 32.69 -28.36 -9.91
C ILE A 71 31.64 -28.65 -10.98
N PRO A 72 30.83 -29.73 -10.88
CA PRO A 72 29.77 -30.00 -11.83
C PRO A 72 28.83 -28.80 -11.97
N ALA A 73 28.50 -28.40 -13.18
CA ALA A 73 27.64 -27.26 -13.47
C ALA A 73 26.25 -27.39 -12.82
N THR A 74 25.77 -28.62 -12.62
CA THR A 74 24.50 -28.92 -11.93
C THR A 74 24.51 -28.56 -10.45
N GLU A 75 25.67 -28.39 -9.82
CA GLU A 75 25.84 -28.01 -8.42
C GLU A 75 26.11 -26.51 -8.25
N CYS A 76 26.39 -25.80 -9.34
CA CYS A 76 26.56 -24.35 -9.36
C CYS A 76 25.21 -23.68 -9.56
N LYS A 77 24.94 -22.66 -8.75
CA LYS A 77 23.73 -21.83 -8.91
C LYS A 77 24.12 -20.43 -9.33
N ARG A 78 23.43 -19.93 -10.34
CA ARG A 78 23.46 -18.51 -10.75
C ARG A 78 22.06 -17.97 -10.57
N GLN A 79 21.90 -16.94 -9.79
CA GLN A 79 20.59 -16.35 -9.51
C GLN A 79 20.69 -14.84 -9.55
N PHE A 80 19.68 -14.19 -10.11
CA PHE A 80 19.51 -12.75 -9.98
C PHE A 80 19.33 -12.38 -8.51
N TYR A 81 20.03 -11.36 -8.06
CA TYR A 81 20.13 -11.03 -6.66
C TYR A 81 20.02 -9.55 -6.32
N GLY A 82 20.47 -8.66 -7.22
CA GLY A 82 20.63 -7.25 -6.85
C GLY A 82 19.34 -6.56 -6.45
N ALA A 83 18.21 -6.85 -7.09
CA ALA A 83 16.92 -6.28 -6.72
C ALA A 83 16.36 -6.92 -5.46
N THR A 84 16.42 -8.23 -5.32
CA THR A 84 15.96 -8.91 -4.08
C THR A 84 16.82 -8.53 -2.86
N TYR A 85 18.11 -8.31 -3.06
CA TYR A 85 18.99 -7.75 -2.04
C TYR A 85 18.53 -6.34 -1.59
N LEU A 86 18.18 -5.48 -2.54
CA LEU A 86 17.62 -4.17 -2.22
C LEU A 86 16.38 -4.32 -1.32
N LEU A 87 15.45 -5.21 -1.68
CA LEU A 87 14.24 -5.45 -0.91
C LEU A 87 14.56 -6.02 0.48
N ASP A 88 15.51 -6.91 0.62
CA ASP A 88 15.97 -7.42 1.92
C ASP A 88 16.47 -6.27 2.80
N GLN A 89 17.30 -5.36 2.26
CA GLN A 89 17.82 -4.20 3.00
C GLN A 89 16.71 -3.22 3.41
N ILE A 90 15.75 -2.97 2.52
CA ILE A 90 14.57 -2.14 2.83
C ILE A 90 13.73 -2.81 3.93
N GLY A 91 13.48 -4.11 3.81
CA GLY A 91 12.71 -4.87 4.78
C GLY A 91 13.30 -4.86 6.18
N ASP A 92 14.62 -4.99 6.28
CA ASP A 92 15.36 -4.88 7.55
C ASP A 92 15.27 -3.46 8.11
N LYS A 93 15.51 -2.45 7.28
CA LYS A 93 15.44 -1.04 7.67
C LYS A 93 14.07 -0.62 8.20
N LEU A 94 13.00 -1.11 7.58
CA LEU A 94 11.62 -0.82 7.97
C LEU A 94 11.05 -1.76 9.03
N GLY A 95 11.81 -2.78 9.43
CA GLY A 95 11.38 -3.79 10.39
C GLY A 95 10.30 -4.74 9.86
N ILE A 96 10.08 -4.79 8.54
CA ILE A 96 9.06 -5.64 7.91
C ILE A 96 9.37 -7.12 8.14
N VAL A 97 10.63 -7.52 7.98
CA VAL A 97 11.05 -8.91 8.12
C VAL A 97 10.82 -9.40 9.54
N ASP A 98 11.24 -8.64 10.55
CA ASP A 98 11.05 -8.98 11.96
C ASP A 98 9.57 -9.06 12.34
N ASP A 99 8.78 -8.09 11.91
CA ASP A 99 7.35 -8.03 12.21
C ASP A 99 6.58 -9.15 11.51
N LEU A 100 6.97 -9.48 10.27
CA LEU A 100 6.35 -10.57 9.52
C LEU A 100 6.73 -11.93 10.12
N LYS A 101 7.99 -12.11 10.50
CA LYS A 101 8.47 -13.33 11.20
C LYS A 101 7.75 -13.53 12.52
N ALA A 102 7.54 -12.46 13.29
CA ALA A 102 6.82 -12.53 14.56
C ALA A 102 5.32 -12.84 14.40
N SER A 103 4.72 -12.44 13.27
CA SER A 103 3.30 -12.62 13.00
C SER A 103 2.99 -13.92 12.25
N PHE A 104 3.91 -14.39 11.41
CA PHE A 104 3.80 -15.57 10.56
C PHE A 104 5.09 -16.42 10.62
N PRO A 105 5.46 -16.99 11.77
CA PRO A 105 6.77 -17.61 11.97
C PRO A 105 7.09 -18.72 10.97
N ASP A 106 6.10 -19.51 10.58
CA ASP A 106 6.29 -20.64 9.68
C ASP A 106 6.17 -20.29 8.19
N ARG A 107 5.70 -19.09 7.84
CA ARG A 107 5.30 -18.70 6.47
C ARG A 107 5.87 -17.38 6.00
N TYR A 108 6.54 -16.62 6.86
CA TYR A 108 7.04 -15.28 6.50
C TYR A 108 7.96 -15.29 5.28
N LYS A 109 8.74 -16.36 5.08
CA LYS A 109 9.64 -16.47 3.91
C LYS A 109 8.87 -16.61 2.60
N GLN A 110 7.79 -17.39 2.58
CA GLN A 110 6.92 -17.53 1.42
C GLN A 110 6.19 -16.22 1.12
N LEU A 111 5.67 -15.55 2.16
CA LEU A 111 4.99 -14.27 2.03
C LEU A 111 5.93 -13.18 1.48
N LEU A 112 7.17 -13.11 1.98
CA LEU A 112 8.19 -12.20 1.46
C LEU A 112 8.52 -12.49 -0.01
N SER A 113 8.71 -13.75 -0.35
CA SER A 113 9.03 -14.13 -1.73
C SER A 113 7.91 -13.79 -2.71
N LEU A 114 6.65 -13.97 -2.34
CA LEU A 114 5.50 -13.53 -3.12
C LEU A 114 5.43 -12.01 -3.24
N ALA A 115 5.66 -11.29 -2.15
CA ALA A 115 5.69 -9.82 -2.17
C ALA A 115 6.79 -9.30 -3.10
N TYR A 116 7.98 -9.88 -3.05
CA TYR A 116 9.09 -9.52 -3.94
C TYR A 116 8.76 -9.77 -5.41
N PHE A 117 8.12 -10.90 -5.70
CA PHE A 117 7.64 -11.17 -7.05
C PHE A 117 6.69 -10.08 -7.55
N PHE A 118 5.72 -9.67 -6.74
CA PHE A 118 4.80 -8.59 -7.11
C PHE A 118 5.48 -7.22 -7.23
N VAL A 119 6.54 -6.97 -6.48
CA VAL A 119 7.33 -5.74 -6.61
C VAL A 119 8.11 -5.71 -7.93
N LEU A 120 8.76 -6.82 -8.28
CA LEU A 120 9.71 -6.88 -9.41
C LEU A 120 9.04 -7.14 -10.76
N GLU A 121 7.94 -7.92 -10.77
CA GLU A 121 7.25 -8.36 -11.99
C GLU A 121 5.93 -7.60 -12.15
N GLU A 122 5.99 -6.44 -12.79
CA GLU A 122 4.82 -5.58 -13.02
C GLU A 122 3.74 -6.29 -13.84
N GLY A 123 2.50 -6.31 -13.31
CA GLY A 123 1.32 -6.85 -14.00
C GLY A 123 1.34 -8.35 -14.29
N MET A 124 2.30 -9.09 -13.74
CA MET A 124 2.40 -10.53 -13.95
C MET A 124 1.48 -11.32 -13.02
N SER A 125 0.87 -12.36 -13.57
CA SER A 125 0.06 -13.26 -12.77
C SER A 125 0.90 -14.29 -12.02
N ALA A 126 0.35 -14.83 -10.93
CA ALA A 126 1.05 -15.74 -10.02
C ALA A 126 1.59 -17.02 -10.70
N TYR A 127 1.05 -17.45 -11.88
CA TYR A 127 1.59 -18.60 -12.58
C TYR A 127 3.02 -18.41 -13.11
N ARG A 128 3.48 -17.15 -13.24
CA ARG A 128 4.86 -16.81 -13.63
C ARG A 128 5.85 -16.93 -12.47
N LEU A 129 5.34 -17.08 -11.24
CA LEU A 129 6.17 -17.17 -10.03
C LEU A 129 7.19 -18.29 -10.10
N ARG A 130 6.84 -19.45 -10.67
CA ARG A 130 7.78 -20.58 -10.77
C ARG A 130 9.08 -20.22 -11.46
N LYS A 131 9.01 -19.59 -12.63
CA LYS A 131 10.22 -19.16 -13.37
C LYS A 131 11.02 -18.17 -12.56
N TRP A 132 10.36 -17.18 -11.99
CA TRP A 132 10.99 -16.15 -11.17
C TRP A 132 11.67 -16.76 -9.93
N ALA A 133 10.97 -17.62 -9.20
CA ALA A 133 11.50 -18.29 -8.00
C ALA A 133 12.73 -19.16 -8.27
N LEU A 134 12.81 -19.77 -9.46
CA LEU A 134 13.97 -20.58 -9.85
C LEU A 134 15.17 -19.74 -10.30
N THR A 135 14.93 -18.54 -10.82
CA THR A 135 15.97 -17.66 -11.38
C THR A 135 16.48 -16.60 -10.41
N HIS A 136 15.75 -16.33 -9.32
CA HIS A 136 16.09 -15.29 -8.35
C HIS A 136 16.51 -15.87 -6.99
N LYS A 137 17.40 -15.17 -6.32
CA LYS A 137 17.69 -15.40 -4.91
C LYS A 137 16.62 -14.70 -4.07
N HIS A 138 15.85 -15.43 -3.28
CA HIS A 138 14.78 -14.89 -2.45
C HIS A 138 14.66 -15.65 -1.12
N SER A 139 13.89 -15.10 -0.18
CA SER A 139 13.83 -15.59 1.22
C SER A 139 13.46 -17.07 1.35
N TYR A 140 12.46 -17.53 0.57
CA TYR A 140 12.04 -18.93 0.62
C TYR A 140 13.02 -19.87 -0.11
N GLY A 141 13.62 -19.41 -1.20
CA GLY A 141 14.64 -20.13 -1.95
C GLY A 141 14.16 -21.37 -2.71
N ARG A 142 12.84 -21.53 -2.86
CA ARG A 142 12.20 -22.66 -3.57
C ARG A 142 11.05 -22.14 -4.43
N ASP A 143 10.63 -22.98 -5.38
CA ASP A 143 9.37 -22.78 -6.09
C ASP A 143 8.18 -22.93 -5.14
N ILE A 144 7.12 -22.15 -5.39
CA ILE A 144 5.84 -22.25 -4.70
C ILE A 144 4.79 -22.63 -5.75
N PRO A 145 4.41 -23.93 -5.85
CA PRO A 145 3.39 -24.36 -6.77
C PRO A 145 2.05 -23.68 -6.53
N SER A 146 1.21 -23.57 -7.57
CA SER A 146 -0.08 -22.86 -7.52
C SER A 146 -0.99 -23.32 -6.38
N GLN A 147 -1.03 -24.61 -6.08
CA GLN A 147 -1.81 -25.11 -4.95
C GLN A 147 -1.27 -24.58 -3.62
N GLN A 148 0.05 -24.59 -3.43
CA GLN A 148 0.67 -24.05 -2.22
C GLN A 148 0.47 -22.53 -2.09
N ILE A 149 0.40 -21.79 -3.20
CA ILE A 149 0.04 -20.36 -3.18
C ILE A 149 -1.38 -20.20 -2.65
N SER A 150 -2.35 -20.99 -3.17
CA SER A 150 -3.74 -20.95 -2.69
C SER A 150 -3.84 -21.30 -1.21
N ASP A 151 -3.15 -22.34 -0.78
CA ASP A 151 -3.12 -22.78 0.63
C ASP A 151 -2.48 -21.70 1.52
N LEU A 152 -1.40 -21.07 1.05
CA LEU A 152 -0.75 -19.96 1.75
C LEU A 152 -1.67 -18.75 1.88
N MET A 153 -2.35 -18.35 0.79
CA MET A 153 -3.30 -17.23 0.80
C MET A 153 -4.47 -17.50 1.75
N GLY A 154 -5.07 -18.70 1.69
CA GLY A 154 -6.19 -19.10 2.55
C GLY A 154 -5.80 -19.26 4.03
N SER A 155 -4.51 -19.37 4.32
CA SER A 155 -3.98 -19.55 5.67
C SER A 155 -3.66 -18.26 6.42
N ILE A 156 -3.77 -17.11 5.77
CA ILE A 156 -3.51 -15.80 6.37
C ILE A 156 -4.71 -15.43 7.25
N ASP A 157 -4.55 -15.60 8.54
CA ASP A 157 -5.60 -15.33 9.52
C ASP A 157 -5.60 -13.86 9.98
N GLU A 158 -6.75 -13.42 10.48
CA GLU A 158 -6.96 -12.03 10.91
C GLU A 158 -6.07 -11.65 12.10
N ALA A 159 -5.89 -12.56 13.06
CA ALA A 159 -5.09 -12.28 14.26
C ALA A 159 -3.62 -12.03 13.90
N SER A 160 -3.06 -12.82 12.99
CA SER A 160 -1.69 -12.66 12.50
C SER A 160 -1.52 -11.37 11.70
N LYS A 161 -2.49 -11.03 10.82
CA LYS A 161 -2.49 -9.73 10.12
C LYS A 161 -2.51 -8.56 11.09
N MET A 162 -3.40 -8.59 12.06
CA MET A 162 -3.52 -7.52 13.06
C MET A 162 -2.27 -7.40 13.94
N ASN A 163 -1.60 -8.50 14.26
CA ASN A 163 -0.31 -8.46 14.94
C ASN A 163 0.77 -7.76 14.09
N PHE A 164 0.83 -8.06 12.80
CA PHE A 164 1.74 -7.37 11.87
C PHE A 164 1.45 -5.88 11.82
N PHE A 165 0.19 -5.47 11.63
CA PHE A 165 -0.19 -4.04 11.59
C PHE A 165 0.14 -3.33 12.91
N ARG A 166 -0.11 -3.96 14.05
CA ARG A 166 0.23 -3.40 15.38
C ARG A 166 1.72 -3.14 15.51
N ARG A 167 2.55 -4.07 15.10
CA ARG A 167 4.01 -3.92 15.14
C ARG A 167 4.50 -2.82 14.20
N GLN A 168 4.00 -2.78 12.98
CA GLN A 168 4.33 -1.73 12.02
C GLN A 168 3.84 -0.34 12.50
N ALA A 169 2.66 -0.25 13.08
CA ALA A 169 2.11 0.97 13.64
C ALA A 169 2.98 1.53 14.78
N LYS A 170 3.45 0.69 15.69
CA LYS A 170 4.38 1.08 16.78
C LYS A 170 5.67 1.70 16.27
N ARG A 171 6.12 1.31 15.08
CA ARG A 171 7.33 1.88 14.49
C ARG A 171 7.11 3.30 13.93
N ARG A 172 5.87 3.67 13.54
CA ARG A 172 5.61 4.83 12.67
C ARG A 172 4.48 5.73 13.14
N ALA A 173 3.33 5.17 13.52
CA ALA A 173 2.05 5.88 13.60
C ALA A 173 2.00 7.02 14.61
N GLU A 174 2.73 6.96 15.72
CA GLU A 174 2.72 7.99 16.76
C GLU A 174 3.58 9.21 16.45
N LYS A 175 4.38 9.15 15.38
CA LYS A 175 5.41 10.14 15.07
C LYS A 175 5.01 11.12 13.96
N GLU A 176 3.91 10.89 13.28
CA GLU A 176 3.50 11.66 12.11
C GLU A 176 1.98 11.72 11.99
N TYR A 177 1.48 12.65 11.15
CA TYR A 177 0.08 12.62 10.73
C TYR A 177 -0.16 11.42 9.79
N LEU A 178 -1.31 10.80 9.93
CA LEU A 178 -1.74 9.69 9.10
C LEU A 178 -2.82 10.16 8.13
N ALA A 179 -2.55 10.06 6.84
CA ALA A 179 -3.54 10.31 5.82
C ALA A 179 -4.49 9.11 5.71
N PHE A 180 -5.78 9.38 5.81
CA PHE A 180 -6.83 8.39 5.66
C PHE A 180 -7.53 8.57 4.32
N ASP A 181 -7.55 7.51 3.52
CA ASP A 181 -8.22 7.50 2.22
C ASP A 181 -8.91 6.16 1.94
N THR A 182 -9.80 6.19 0.96
CA THR A 182 -10.50 5.01 0.45
C THR A 182 -10.22 4.82 -1.04
N THR A 183 -10.07 3.57 -1.44
CA THR A 183 -9.92 3.19 -2.84
C THR A 183 -10.78 1.99 -3.17
N SER A 184 -11.23 1.89 -4.43
CA SER A 184 -12.02 0.76 -4.91
C SER A 184 -11.13 -0.24 -5.66
N ILE A 185 -11.45 -1.51 -5.50
CA ILE A 185 -10.88 -2.62 -6.27
C ILE A 185 -12.04 -3.32 -6.96
N SER A 186 -11.99 -3.40 -8.30
CA SER A 186 -12.96 -4.16 -9.07
C SER A 186 -12.62 -5.65 -9.04
N SER A 187 -13.62 -6.50 -8.93
CA SER A 187 -13.45 -7.95 -8.96
C SER A 187 -14.32 -8.57 -10.04
N TYR A 188 -13.76 -9.53 -10.78
CA TYR A 188 -14.48 -10.34 -11.74
C TYR A 188 -15.09 -11.61 -11.12
N SER A 189 -14.78 -11.90 -9.85
CA SER A 189 -15.27 -13.11 -9.19
C SER A 189 -16.58 -12.86 -8.47
N GLU A 190 -17.64 -13.52 -8.89
CA GLU A 190 -18.93 -13.53 -8.22
C GLU A 190 -18.90 -14.27 -6.86
N LEU A 191 -17.86 -15.06 -6.61
CA LEU A 191 -17.69 -15.83 -5.38
C LEU A 191 -17.25 -14.98 -4.18
N ILE A 192 -16.87 -13.73 -4.41
CA ILE A 192 -16.43 -12.82 -3.35
C ILE A 192 -17.64 -12.17 -2.70
N LYS A 193 -18.00 -12.63 -1.49
CA LYS A 193 -19.16 -12.14 -0.73
C LYS A 193 -19.15 -10.62 -0.44
N LEU A 194 -17.98 -10.00 -0.43
CA LEU A 194 -17.81 -8.57 -0.15
C LEU A 194 -17.93 -7.69 -1.41
N ALA A 195 -17.82 -8.29 -2.60
CA ALA A 195 -17.99 -7.57 -3.84
C ALA A 195 -19.47 -7.27 -4.08
N LYS A 196 -19.79 -6.01 -4.34
CA LYS A 196 -21.14 -5.54 -4.66
C LYS A 196 -21.09 -4.60 -5.86
N TYR A 197 -22.16 -4.61 -6.64
CA TYR A 197 -22.32 -3.66 -7.74
C TYR A 197 -22.49 -2.24 -7.19
N GLY A 198 -21.71 -1.32 -7.72
CA GLY A 198 -21.78 0.10 -7.36
C GLY A 198 -20.94 0.94 -8.30
N LYS A 199 -21.08 2.25 -8.23
CA LYS A 199 -20.17 3.16 -8.93
C LYS A 199 -18.83 3.14 -8.23
N ASN A 200 -17.79 2.67 -8.90
CA ASN A 200 -16.42 2.88 -8.44
C ASN A 200 -15.94 4.29 -8.83
N LYS A 201 -14.80 4.70 -8.30
CA LYS A 201 -14.17 5.98 -8.67
C LYS A 201 -13.80 6.08 -10.16
N GLU A 202 -13.83 4.96 -10.88
CA GLU A 202 -13.51 4.83 -12.31
C GLU A 202 -14.74 4.74 -13.22
N GLY A 203 -15.96 4.76 -12.64
CA GLY A 203 -17.23 4.73 -13.40
C GLY A 203 -17.62 3.35 -13.96
N ASN A 204 -16.92 2.28 -13.64
CA ASN A 204 -17.24 0.93 -14.08
C ASN A 204 -18.34 0.29 -13.22
N HIS A 205 -19.16 -0.59 -13.81
CA HIS A 205 -20.23 -1.30 -13.13
C HIS A 205 -19.85 -2.72 -12.68
N LEU A 206 -18.57 -2.98 -12.46
CA LEU A 206 -18.10 -4.29 -11.97
C LEU A 206 -18.32 -4.41 -10.46
N PRO A 207 -18.51 -5.65 -9.95
CA PRO A 207 -18.48 -5.90 -8.50
C PRO A 207 -17.19 -5.37 -7.90
N GLN A 208 -17.30 -4.62 -6.80
CA GLN A 208 -16.15 -3.93 -6.22
C GLN A 208 -16.05 -4.14 -4.71
N VAL A 209 -14.82 -4.10 -4.22
CA VAL A 209 -14.47 -4.04 -2.81
C VAL A 209 -13.73 -2.72 -2.56
N ASN A 210 -14.12 -1.99 -1.54
CA ASN A 210 -13.40 -0.80 -1.13
C ASN A 210 -12.36 -1.14 -0.08
N LEU A 211 -11.22 -0.45 -0.16
CA LEU A 211 -10.19 -0.47 0.88
C LEU A 211 -10.11 0.90 1.54
N ALA A 212 -10.07 0.90 2.86
CA ALA A 212 -9.64 2.03 3.65
C ALA A 212 -8.16 1.86 3.99
N LEU A 213 -7.37 2.92 3.83
CA LEU A 213 -5.93 2.92 3.98
C LEU A 213 -5.48 4.03 4.92
N LEU A 214 -4.49 3.73 5.75
CA LEU A 214 -3.74 4.71 6.53
C LEU A 214 -2.32 4.81 6.01
N TYR A 215 -1.90 6.03 5.73
CA TYR A 215 -0.55 6.37 5.29
C TYR A 215 0.11 7.36 6.23
N GLY A 216 1.39 7.16 6.49
CA GLY A 216 2.21 8.17 7.09
C GLY A 216 2.48 9.33 6.13
N GLU A 217 2.28 10.56 6.58
CA GLU A 217 2.49 11.75 5.75
C GLU A 217 3.96 11.99 5.46
N VAL A 218 4.83 11.85 6.44
CA VAL A 218 6.28 12.04 6.30
C VAL A 218 6.94 10.80 5.70
N SER A 219 6.64 9.63 6.25
CA SER A 219 7.20 8.35 5.77
C SER A 219 6.71 7.98 4.37
N ARG A 220 5.52 8.43 3.98
CA ARG A 220 4.79 8.02 2.78
C ARG A 220 4.58 6.51 2.66
N LEU A 221 4.56 5.83 3.81
CA LEU A 221 4.39 4.40 3.90
C LEU A 221 2.98 4.03 4.37
N PRO A 222 2.36 3.01 3.77
CA PRO A 222 1.11 2.47 4.29
C PRO A 222 1.35 1.79 5.64
N VAL A 223 0.46 2.03 6.59
CA VAL A 223 0.54 1.50 7.96
C VAL A 223 -0.50 0.41 8.18
N TYR A 224 -1.68 0.58 7.59
CA TYR A 224 -2.82 -0.26 7.83
C TYR A 224 -3.80 -0.21 6.66
N PHE A 225 -4.51 -1.31 6.42
CA PHE A 225 -5.68 -1.32 5.55
C PHE A 225 -6.85 -2.09 6.16
N ARG A 226 -8.06 -1.71 5.73
CA ARG A 226 -9.30 -2.41 6.05
C ARG A 226 -10.12 -2.66 4.79
N LYS A 227 -10.63 -3.86 4.65
CA LYS A 227 -11.63 -4.17 3.64
C LYS A 227 -13.00 -3.62 4.01
N LEU A 228 -13.73 -3.18 3.03
CA LEU A 228 -15.08 -2.63 3.16
C LEU A 228 -15.97 -3.23 2.08
N THR A 229 -17.26 -3.31 2.37
CA THR A 229 -18.24 -3.60 1.33
C THR A 229 -18.34 -2.44 0.35
N GLY A 230 -18.56 -2.72 -0.95
CA GLY A 230 -18.52 -1.68 -2.00
C GLY A 230 -19.49 -0.50 -1.85
N ASN A 231 -20.50 -0.62 -0.98
CA ASN A 231 -21.53 0.40 -0.75
C ASN A 231 -21.38 1.14 0.60
N THR A 232 -20.25 0.97 1.30
CA THR A 232 -20.05 1.63 2.59
C THR A 232 -19.78 3.11 2.40
N ALA A 233 -20.60 3.98 3.02
CA ALA A 233 -20.40 5.42 2.94
C ALA A 233 -19.16 5.88 3.71
N ASP A 234 -18.41 6.85 3.18
CA ASP A 234 -17.19 7.38 3.78
C ASP A 234 -17.37 7.82 5.24
N VAL A 235 -18.54 8.41 5.56
CA VAL A 235 -18.84 8.88 6.93
C VAL A 235 -18.86 7.75 7.96
N SER A 236 -19.36 6.56 7.61
CA SER A 236 -19.42 5.41 8.53
C SER A 236 -18.07 4.72 8.73
N LEU A 237 -17.11 4.96 7.84
CA LEU A 237 -15.80 4.31 7.88
C LEU A 237 -14.94 4.74 9.05
N ILE A 238 -15.04 6.00 9.48
CA ILE A 238 -14.27 6.51 10.63
C ILE A 238 -14.60 5.75 11.90
N ARG A 239 -15.87 5.41 12.11
CA ARG A 239 -16.27 4.62 13.28
C ARG A 239 -15.59 3.25 13.30
N ASN A 240 -15.59 2.57 12.17
CA ASN A 240 -14.93 1.28 12.02
C ASN A 240 -13.41 1.41 12.20
N LEU A 241 -12.81 2.46 11.64
CA LEU A 241 -11.40 2.77 11.82
C LEU A 241 -11.07 3.00 13.30
N MET A 242 -11.90 3.72 14.06
CA MET A 242 -11.68 3.93 15.50
C MET A 242 -11.67 2.64 16.29
N LEU A 243 -12.54 1.68 15.94
CA LEU A 243 -12.53 0.35 16.56
C LEU A 243 -11.24 -0.41 16.27
N ASP A 244 -10.75 -0.34 15.04
CA ASP A 244 -9.51 -0.99 14.66
C ASP A 244 -8.30 -0.35 15.33
N ILE A 245 -8.27 0.96 15.45
CA ILE A 245 -7.22 1.71 16.16
C ILE A 245 -7.17 1.31 17.64
N ASP A 246 -8.32 1.16 18.30
CA ASP A 246 -8.39 0.67 19.67
C ASP A 246 -7.83 -0.75 19.77
N PHE A 247 -8.17 -1.62 18.82
CA PHE A 247 -7.66 -2.99 18.74
C PHE A 247 -6.16 -3.05 18.47
N LEU A 248 -5.62 -2.14 17.65
CA LEU A 248 -4.19 -2.02 17.35
C LEU A 248 -3.39 -1.37 18.49
N ASP A 249 -4.04 -0.98 19.59
CA ASP A 249 -3.43 -0.30 20.75
C ASP A 249 -2.67 0.98 20.38
N MET A 250 -3.19 1.72 19.39
CA MET A 250 -2.65 3.01 18.96
C MET A 250 -3.33 4.15 19.72
N LYS A 251 -2.53 4.99 20.38
CA LYS A 251 -3.02 6.11 21.21
C LYS A 251 -2.61 7.45 20.62
N LYS A 252 -3.48 8.46 20.78
CA LYS A 252 -3.18 9.86 20.44
C LYS A 252 -2.66 10.05 19.02
N LEU A 253 -3.35 9.49 18.04
CA LEU A 253 -3.01 9.65 16.64
C LEU A 253 -3.39 11.03 16.11
N SER A 254 -2.81 11.39 14.98
CA SER A 254 -3.10 12.61 14.23
C SER A 254 -3.51 12.23 12.80
N PHE A 255 -4.69 12.67 12.36
CA PHE A 255 -5.26 12.29 11.08
C PHE A 255 -5.41 13.46 10.11
N VAL A 256 -5.17 13.20 8.83
CA VAL A 256 -5.56 14.07 7.72
C VAL A 256 -6.61 13.35 6.89
N MET A 257 -7.77 13.97 6.70
CA MET A 257 -8.92 13.32 6.06
C MET A 257 -9.59 14.24 5.04
N GLY A 258 -10.14 13.62 4.00
CA GLY A 258 -10.94 14.30 3.01
C GLY A 258 -12.31 14.75 3.52
N ARG A 259 -12.95 15.62 2.75
CA ARG A 259 -14.26 16.21 3.06
C ARG A 259 -15.39 15.16 3.22
N GLY A 260 -15.27 14.01 2.55
CA GLY A 260 -16.26 12.94 2.62
C GLY A 260 -16.38 12.29 4.00
N PHE A 261 -15.35 12.41 4.83
CA PHE A 261 -15.33 11.81 6.18
C PHE A 261 -15.90 12.72 7.27
N TYR A 262 -16.30 13.94 6.95
CA TYR A 262 -16.85 14.87 7.93
C TYR A 262 -18.27 14.47 8.38
N SER A 263 -18.44 14.33 9.66
CA SER A 263 -19.73 14.41 10.38
C SER A 263 -19.48 14.88 11.81
N GLU A 264 -20.47 15.49 12.46
CA GLU A 264 -20.35 15.91 13.86
C GLU A 264 -20.00 14.73 14.77
N LYS A 265 -20.61 13.57 14.51
CA LYS A 265 -20.30 12.34 15.23
C LYS A 265 -18.85 11.90 15.08
N ASN A 266 -18.31 11.92 13.87
CA ASN A 266 -16.92 11.54 13.63
C ASN A 266 -15.95 12.50 14.34
N ILE A 267 -16.22 13.79 14.34
CA ILE A 267 -15.41 14.78 15.06
C ILE A 267 -15.47 14.52 16.58
N ASN A 268 -16.66 14.27 17.11
CA ASN A 268 -16.81 13.93 18.52
C ASN A 268 -16.08 12.63 18.90
N ASP A 269 -16.13 11.60 18.05
CA ASP A 269 -15.45 10.33 18.27
C ASP A 269 -13.90 10.51 18.26
N LEU A 270 -13.37 11.33 17.35
CA LEU A 270 -11.95 11.68 17.32
C LEU A 270 -11.53 12.43 18.59
N MET A 271 -12.31 13.42 19.01
CA MET A 271 -12.04 14.20 20.21
C MET A 271 -12.16 13.38 21.50
N LYS A 272 -13.11 12.46 21.58
CA LYS A 272 -13.29 11.52 22.69
C LYS A 272 -12.04 10.70 22.95
N ARG A 273 -11.37 10.26 21.89
CA ARG A 273 -10.13 9.46 21.94
C ARG A 273 -8.85 10.29 21.98
N HIS A 274 -8.97 11.59 22.12
CA HIS A 274 -7.84 12.54 22.14
C HIS A 274 -6.98 12.51 20.86
N HIS A 275 -7.58 12.14 19.74
CA HIS A 275 -6.92 12.22 18.44
C HIS A 275 -6.90 13.65 17.90
N LYS A 276 -5.83 14.00 17.21
CA LYS A 276 -5.76 15.23 16.42
C LYS A 276 -6.28 14.95 15.02
N PHE A 277 -6.86 15.98 14.41
CA PHE A 277 -7.34 15.87 13.04
C PHE A 277 -7.15 17.16 12.26
N LEU A 278 -7.03 17.00 10.96
CA LEU A 278 -7.15 18.02 9.94
C LEU A 278 -8.08 17.47 8.86
N ILE A 279 -9.24 18.09 8.70
CA ILE A 279 -10.29 17.59 7.82
C ILE A 279 -10.85 18.69 6.93
N GLY A 280 -11.07 18.37 5.65
CA GLY A 280 -11.82 19.24 4.76
C GLY A 280 -13.30 19.29 5.17
N ILE A 281 -13.91 20.47 5.13
CA ILE A 281 -15.34 20.65 5.40
C ILE A 281 -16.02 21.45 4.30
N ARG A 282 -17.35 21.35 4.23
CA ARG A 282 -18.13 22.09 3.24
C ARG A 282 -18.32 23.54 3.69
N CYS A 283 -18.22 24.49 2.77
CA CYS A 283 -18.45 25.91 3.04
C CYS A 283 -19.85 26.21 3.61
N GLY A 284 -20.84 25.38 3.29
CA GLY A 284 -22.21 25.53 3.75
C GLY A 284 -22.48 25.17 5.22
N LEU A 285 -21.50 24.55 5.91
CA LEU A 285 -21.67 24.18 7.32
C LEU A 285 -21.67 25.41 8.22
N LYS A 286 -22.48 25.41 9.27
CA LYS A 286 -22.66 26.55 10.20
C LYS A 286 -21.32 27.09 10.71
N ILE A 287 -20.41 26.19 11.10
CA ILE A 287 -19.09 26.56 11.63
C ILE A 287 -18.19 27.26 10.59
N ALA A 288 -18.33 26.92 9.31
CA ALA A 288 -17.59 27.57 8.23
C ALA A 288 -18.31 28.85 7.75
N ARG A 289 -19.64 28.78 7.57
CA ARG A 289 -20.45 29.83 6.99
C ARG A 289 -20.41 31.14 7.76
N LYS A 290 -20.47 31.10 9.09
CA LYS A 290 -20.42 32.29 9.92
C LYS A 290 -19.14 33.13 9.66
N HIS A 291 -18.01 32.49 9.45
CA HIS A 291 -16.76 33.17 9.14
C HIS A 291 -16.67 33.57 7.67
N LEU A 292 -17.11 32.69 6.76
CA LEU A 292 -17.15 33.00 5.33
C LEU A 292 -18.00 34.22 5.02
N ASP A 293 -19.18 34.38 5.63
CA ASP A 293 -20.08 35.49 5.36
C ASP A 293 -19.49 36.85 5.79
N GLU A 294 -18.56 36.84 6.76
CA GLU A 294 -17.85 38.04 7.22
C GLU A 294 -16.67 38.46 6.33
N ILE A 295 -16.07 37.52 5.60
CA ILE A 295 -14.79 37.76 4.91
C ILE A 295 -14.88 37.67 3.39
N ARG A 296 -15.99 37.18 2.83
CA ARG A 296 -16.13 37.06 1.36
C ARG A 296 -15.85 38.39 0.65
N GLY A 297 -15.20 38.26 -0.50
CA GLY A 297 -14.84 39.39 -1.33
C GLY A 297 -13.57 40.10 -0.85
N GLU A 298 -13.59 41.41 -0.76
CA GLU A 298 -12.40 42.27 -0.56
C GLU A 298 -11.58 41.91 0.70
N LYS A 299 -12.24 41.53 1.80
CA LYS A 299 -11.53 41.12 3.02
C LYS A 299 -10.63 39.91 2.78
N MET A 300 -11.14 38.89 2.09
CA MET A 300 -10.38 37.66 1.84
C MET A 300 -9.23 37.87 0.88
N ILE A 301 -9.45 38.62 -0.19
CA ILE A 301 -8.45 38.86 -1.25
C ILE A 301 -7.50 40.01 -0.95
N SER A 302 -7.48 40.54 0.28
CA SER A 302 -6.47 41.50 0.71
C SER A 302 -5.07 40.88 0.57
N TRP A 303 -4.12 41.68 0.06
CA TRP A 303 -2.74 41.22 -0.14
C TRP A 303 -2.07 40.65 1.12
N GLU A 304 -2.48 41.13 2.30
CA GLU A 304 -1.99 40.65 3.61
C GLU A 304 -2.34 39.18 3.89
N ASN A 305 -3.39 38.67 3.26
CA ASN A 305 -3.84 37.29 3.40
C ASN A 305 -3.22 36.36 2.34
N TYR A 306 -2.46 36.91 1.39
CA TYR A 306 -1.83 36.12 0.35
C TYR A 306 -0.53 35.49 0.84
N HIS A 307 -0.40 34.19 0.63
CA HIS A 307 0.78 33.40 0.95
C HIS A 307 1.38 32.82 -0.33
N ASP A 308 2.47 33.41 -0.80
CA ASP A 308 3.14 33.05 -2.05
C ASP A 308 3.68 31.61 -2.06
N ASP A 309 4.18 31.13 -0.93
CA ASP A 309 4.71 29.77 -0.77
C ASP A 309 3.65 28.66 -0.98
N VAL A 310 2.38 28.96 -0.85
CA VAL A 310 1.27 28.04 -1.11
C VAL A 310 0.36 28.52 -2.25
N GLY A 311 0.54 29.77 -2.73
CA GLY A 311 -0.22 30.36 -3.82
C GLY A 311 -1.71 30.57 -3.51
N LEU A 312 -2.03 30.93 -2.25
CA LEU A 312 -3.40 31.04 -1.75
C LEU A 312 -3.56 32.27 -0.85
N TYR A 313 -4.79 32.81 -0.83
CA TYR A 313 -5.25 33.61 0.29
C TYR A 313 -5.70 32.70 1.41
N ALA A 314 -5.33 33.00 2.66
CA ALA A 314 -5.70 32.20 3.83
C ALA A 314 -6.04 33.09 5.03
N MET A 315 -7.11 32.76 5.72
CA MET A 315 -7.51 33.35 6.99
C MET A 315 -7.83 32.25 7.99
N SER A 316 -7.46 32.45 9.25
CA SER A 316 -7.66 31.47 10.31
C SER A 316 -8.50 32.06 11.43
N PHE A 317 -9.43 31.28 11.94
CA PHE A 317 -10.31 31.63 13.05
C PHE A 317 -10.20 30.59 14.14
N THR A 318 -10.05 31.07 15.39
CA THR A 318 -10.21 30.20 16.56
C THR A 318 -11.68 30.13 16.90
N ASP A 319 -12.20 28.92 17.06
CA ASP A 319 -13.60 28.66 17.31
C ASP A 319 -13.79 27.59 18.38
N GLU A 320 -14.99 27.42 18.84
CA GLU A 320 -15.39 26.42 19.81
C GLU A 320 -16.28 25.36 19.16
N TRP A 321 -15.91 24.10 19.37
CA TRP A 321 -16.69 22.95 18.98
C TRP A 321 -17.58 22.51 20.14
N ASP A 322 -18.89 22.39 19.91
CA ASP A 322 -19.85 21.85 20.87
C ASP A 322 -19.69 20.32 20.96
N TYR A 323 -18.76 19.89 21.83
CA TYR A 323 -18.51 18.47 22.07
C TYR A 323 -19.67 17.86 22.84
N ARG A 324 -20.16 16.71 22.36
CA ARG A 324 -21.24 15.94 23.00
C ARG A 324 -20.86 14.47 23.08
N GLU A 325 -21.02 13.92 24.27
CA GLU A 325 -20.81 12.49 24.53
C GLU A 325 -21.96 11.95 25.38
N GLU A 326 -22.66 10.95 24.85
CA GLU A 326 -23.63 10.18 25.61
C GLU A 326 -22.91 9.09 26.41
N GLN A 327 -23.15 9.05 27.72
CA GLN A 327 -22.63 7.98 28.57
C GLN A 327 -23.55 6.75 28.46
N PRO A 328 -23.01 5.58 27.98
CA PRO A 328 -23.86 4.41 27.65
C PRO A 328 -24.67 3.83 28.83
N ARG A 329 -24.20 4.05 30.08
CA ARG A 329 -24.82 3.47 31.29
C ARG A 329 -25.80 4.40 32.00
N THR A 330 -25.70 5.70 31.84
CA THR A 330 -26.45 6.68 32.63
C THR A 330 -27.35 7.55 31.77
N GLY A 331 -27.24 7.52 30.46
CA GLY A 331 -27.92 8.41 29.52
C GLY A 331 -27.57 9.90 29.70
N LYS A 332 -26.64 10.23 30.59
CA LYS A 332 -26.16 11.61 30.77
C LYS A 332 -25.33 12.03 29.55
N CYS A 333 -25.67 13.18 29.02
CA CYS A 333 -24.87 13.83 27.96
C CYS A 333 -23.80 14.71 28.62
N ILE A 334 -22.53 14.43 28.35
CA ILE A 334 -21.44 15.35 28.66
C ILE A 334 -21.41 16.35 27.52
N CYS A 335 -21.61 17.62 27.84
CA CYS A 335 -21.48 18.72 26.88
C CYS A 335 -20.28 19.59 27.30
N ASP A 336 -19.37 19.82 26.40
CA ASP A 336 -18.17 20.63 26.63
C ASP A 336 -17.86 21.46 25.38
N LYS A 337 -17.14 22.54 25.55
CA LYS A 337 -16.64 23.37 24.45
C LYS A 337 -15.16 23.11 24.25
N ARG A 338 -14.79 22.68 23.06
CA ARG A 338 -13.41 22.38 22.72
C ARG A 338 -12.92 23.28 21.61
N ARG A 339 -11.73 23.81 21.78
CA ARG A 339 -11.12 24.70 20.81
C ARG A 339 -10.81 23.97 19.52
N VAL A 340 -11.18 24.61 18.41
CA VAL A 340 -10.83 24.22 17.04
C VAL A 340 -10.35 25.45 16.26
N TYR A 341 -9.68 25.21 15.17
CA TYR A 341 -9.27 26.21 14.20
C TYR A 341 -10.03 25.96 12.90
N VAL A 342 -10.59 27.04 12.36
CA VAL A 342 -11.26 27.04 11.05
C VAL A 342 -10.36 27.85 10.10
N HIS A 343 -9.77 27.16 9.15
CA HIS A 343 -8.92 27.76 8.14
C HIS A 343 -9.69 27.92 6.84
N ILE A 344 -9.79 29.12 6.35
CA ILE A 344 -10.50 29.46 5.11
C ILE A 344 -9.47 29.89 4.07
N TYR A 345 -9.58 29.29 2.89
CA TYR A 345 -8.68 29.55 1.78
C TYR A 345 -9.46 29.99 0.57
N PHE A 346 -8.85 30.86 -0.23
CA PHE A 346 -9.36 31.26 -1.52
C PHE A 346 -8.27 31.16 -2.59
N ASN A 347 -8.66 30.68 -3.76
CA ASN A 347 -7.79 30.54 -4.92
C ASN A 347 -8.50 31.09 -6.17
N ASP A 348 -7.91 32.11 -6.83
CA ASP A 348 -8.48 32.76 -8.02
C ASP A 348 -8.61 31.79 -9.20
N GLN A 349 -7.58 30.96 -9.44
CA GLN A 349 -7.62 30.00 -10.54
C GLN A 349 -8.74 28.98 -10.33
N ARG A 350 -8.84 28.44 -9.13
CA ARG A 350 -9.94 27.52 -8.78
C ARG A 350 -11.30 28.18 -8.91
N CYS A 351 -11.46 29.43 -8.51
CA CYS A 351 -12.71 30.19 -8.67
C CYS A 351 -13.09 30.30 -10.14
N THR A 352 -12.13 30.60 -11.00
CA THR A 352 -12.34 30.69 -12.45
C THR A 352 -12.72 29.33 -13.03
N ASP A 353 -12.01 28.28 -12.69
CA ASP A 353 -12.26 26.93 -13.20
C ASP A 353 -13.63 26.40 -12.75
N GLU A 354 -14.02 26.60 -11.50
CA GLU A 354 -15.34 26.24 -10.96
C GLU A 354 -16.47 27.04 -11.64
N ARG A 355 -16.25 28.33 -11.90
CA ARG A 355 -17.20 29.18 -12.61
C ARG A 355 -17.45 28.72 -14.04
N LEU A 356 -16.38 28.42 -14.77
CA LEU A 356 -16.46 27.93 -16.15
C LEU A 356 -17.11 26.55 -16.21
N SER A 357 -16.73 25.65 -15.32
CA SER A 357 -17.31 24.31 -15.24
C SER A 357 -18.81 24.36 -14.91
N PHE A 358 -19.21 25.24 -14.02
CA PHE A 358 -20.62 25.40 -13.64
C PHE A 358 -21.43 26.04 -14.77
N ALA A 359 -20.88 27.03 -15.50
CA ALA A 359 -21.54 27.61 -16.66
C ALA A 359 -21.80 26.55 -17.75
N ARG A 360 -20.81 25.71 -18.06
CA ARG A 360 -20.97 24.58 -18.99
C ARG A 360 -22.03 23.59 -18.50
N TYR A 361 -22.05 23.29 -17.20
CA TYR A 361 -23.05 22.41 -16.61
C TYR A 361 -24.47 22.96 -16.72
N LEU A 362 -24.70 24.27 -16.44
CA LEU A 362 -25.99 24.91 -16.60
C LEU A 362 -26.44 24.92 -18.08
N THR A 363 -25.53 25.14 -19.02
CA THR A 363 -25.83 25.03 -20.45
C THR A 363 -26.26 23.60 -20.81
N CYS A 364 -25.55 22.57 -20.32
CA CYS A 364 -25.92 21.19 -20.54
C CYS A 364 -27.33 20.88 -20.00
N LEU A 365 -27.63 21.28 -18.76
CA LEU A 365 -28.96 21.10 -18.16
C LEU A 365 -30.06 21.79 -18.99
N GLN A 366 -29.80 23.00 -19.48
CA GLN A 366 -30.75 23.74 -20.32
C GLN A 366 -31.01 23.03 -21.66
N ASP A 367 -29.96 22.49 -22.28
CA ASP A 367 -30.08 21.77 -23.57
C ASP A 367 -30.81 20.43 -23.38
N GLU A 368 -30.54 19.71 -22.27
CA GLU A 368 -31.30 18.51 -21.92
C GLU A 368 -32.79 18.80 -21.71
N LEU A 369 -33.13 19.89 -21.03
CA LEU A 369 -34.50 20.33 -20.85
C LEU A 369 -35.16 20.73 -22.17
N LYS A 370 -34.47 21.47 -23.06
CA LYS A 370 -34.96 21.87 -24.36
C LYS A 370 -35.20 20.69 -25.30
N SER A 371 -34.31 19.71 -25.29
CA SER A 371 -34.40 18.53 -26.13
C SER A 371 -35.32 17.43 -25.57
N GLY A 372 -35.78 17.55 -24.32
CA GLY A 372 -36.55 16.53 -23.62
C GLY A 372 -35.75 15.28 -23.24
N ARG A 373 -34.43 15.25 -23.50
CA ARG A 373 -33.54 14.14 -23.18
C ARG A 373 -32.92 14.33 -21.79
N LYS A 374 -33.71 14.05 -20.75
CA LYS A 374 -33.27 14.20 -19.38
C LYS A 374 -32.33 13.07 -18.95
N THR A 375 -31.31 13.39 -18.14
CA THR A 375 -30.37 12.45 -17.54
C THR A 375 -30.77 12.20 -16.09
N ASP A 376 -30.90 10.92 -15.70
CA ASP A 376 -31.36 10.53 -14.34
C ASP A 376 -30.53 11.17 -13.21
N GLY A 377 -29.22 11.29 -13.42
CA GLY A 377 -28.30 11.92 -12.46
C GLY A 377 -28.53 13.43 -12.26
N HIS A 378 -29.22 14.10 -13.18
CA HIS A 378 -29.45 15.55 -13.18
C HIS A 378 -30.84 15.96 -12.71
N MET A 379 -31.73 15.02 -12.40
CA MET A 379 -33.15 15.29 -12.11
C MET A 379 -33.37 16.35 -11.02
N LYS A 380 -32.59 16.28 -9.93
CA LYS A 380 -32.67 17.25 -8.83
C LYS A 380 -32.18 18.66 -9.23
N ASP A 381 -31.22 18.73 -10.15
CA ASP A 381 -30.59 19.99 -10.55
C ASP A 381 -31.43 20.76 -11.58
N TYR A 382 -32.27 20.08 -12.36
CA TYR A 382 -33.25 20.76 -13.20
C TYR A 382 -34.17 21.63 -12.35
N ASP A 383 -34.79 21.07 -11.33
CA ASP A 383 -35.69 21.80 -10.44
C ASP A 383 -34.98 22.84 -9.57
N LYS A 384 -33.69 22.58 -9.25
CA LYS A 384 -32.90 23.49 -8.44
C LYS A 384 -32.54 24.79 -9.17
N TYR A 385 -32.17 24.70 -10.46
CA TYR A 385 -31.62 25.82 -11.20
C TYR A 385 -32.55 26.40 -12.27
N PHE A 386 -33.64 25.71 -12.61
CA PHE A 386 -34.56 26.16 -13.66
C PHE A 386 -36.03 26.08 -13.22
N ILE A 387 -36.83 26.99 -13.77
CA ILE A 387 -38.28 26.91 -13.77
C ILE A 387 -38.69 26.50 -15.18
N VAL A 388 -39.36 25.36 -15.28
CA VAL A 388 -39.84 24.83 -16.57
C VAL A 388 -41.34 24.95 -16.63
N THR A 389 -41.85 25.69 -17.60
CA THR A 389 -43.30 25.85 -17.87
C THR A 389 -43.59 25.46 -19.28
N GLU A 390 -44.62 24.66 -19.48
CA GLU A 390 -45.08 24.29 -20.81
C GLU A 390 -46.58 24.63 -20.95
N THR A 391 -46.90 25.36 -21.96
CA THR A 391 -48.29 25.73 -22.24
C THR A 391 -48.65 25.48 -23.71
N PRO A 392 -49.90 25.05 -24.01
CA PRO A 392 -50.30 24.76 -25.40
C PRO A 392 -50.13 25.94 -26.39
N LYS A 393 -50.19 27.19 -25.88
CA LYS A 393 -50.06 28.40 -26.70
C LYS A 393 -48.62 28.91 -26.83
N ARG A 394 -47.76 28.70 -25.84
CA ARG A 394 -46.42 29.30 -25.80
C ARG A 394 -45.30 28.25 -25.86
N GLY A 395 -45.63 26.95 -25.87
CA GLY A 395 -44.64 25.88 -25.86
C GLY A 395 -43.84 25.80 -24.57
N LEU A 396 -42.66 25.24 -24.67
CA LEU A 396 -41.72 25.04 -23.56
C LEU A 396 -40.98 26.34 -23.25
N HIS A 397 -41.06 26.80 -22.00
CA HIS A 397 -40.34 27.96 -21.50
C HIS A 397 -39.47 27.58 -20.28
N ILE A 398 -38.17 27.87 -20.36
CA ILE A 398 -37.17 27.49 -19.37
C ILE A 398 -36.51 28.79 -18.86
N VAL A 399 -36.70 29.07 -17.57
CA VAL A 399 -36.16 30.27 -16.92
C VAL A 399 -35.16 29.89 -15.84
N PRO A 400 -33.91 30.43 -15.87
CA PRO A 400 -32.96 30.20 -14.80
C PRO A 400 -33.39 30.78 -13.44
N LYS A 401 -33.18 30.03 -12.36
CA LYS A 401 -33.36 30.54 -11.00
C LYS A 401 -32.11 31.27 -10.53
N GLY A 402 -32.06 32.60 -10.80
CA GLY A 402 -30.88 33.42 -10.55
C GLY A 402 -30.37 33.36 -9.09
N ASP A 403 -31.27 33.29 -8.11
CA ASP A 403 -30.90 33.24 -6.70
C ASP A 403 -30.16 31.91 -6.35
N ALA A 404 -30.68 30.79 -6.83
CA ALA A 404 -30.05 29.50 -6.62
C ALA A 404 -28.68 29.40 -7.30
N ILE A 405 -28.55 29.98 -8.48
CA ILE A 405 -27.28 30.05 -9.22
C ILE A 405 -26.28 30.93 -8.46
N ARG A 406 -26.66 32.14 -8.03
CA ARG A 406 -25.82 33.04 -7.25
C ARG A 406 -25.37 32.40 -5.92
N GLU A 407 -26.29 31.76 -5.22
CA GLU A 407 -25.98 31.05 -3.98
C GLU A 407 -24.92 29.95 -4.19
N ARG A 408 -24.97 29.25 -5.32
CA ARG A 408 -23.96 28.24 -5.66
C ARG A 408 -22.60 28.87 -6.01
N GLN A 409 -22.62 29.98 -6.73
CA GLN A 409 -21.40 30.63 -7.22
C GLN A 409 -20.61 31.34 -6.11
N ARG A 410 -21.27 31.76 -5.05
CA ARG A 410 -20.63 32.55 -4.01
C ARG A 410 -19.50 31.82 -3.25
N ASP A 411 -19.51 30.49 -3.26
CA ASP A 411 -18.51 29.66 -2.60
C ASP A 411 -17.38 29.20 -3.56
N PHE A 412 -17.42 29.61 -4.82
CA PHE A 412 -16.38 29.23 -5.78
C PHE A 412 -15.02 29.82 -5.40
N GLY A 413 -13.98 28.99 -5.53
CA GLY A 413 -12.61 29.32 -5.13
C GLY A 413 -12.34 29.16 -3.64
N TYR A 414 -13.39 29.07 -2.80
CA TYR A 414 -13.25 28.87 -1.37
C TYR A 414 -13.17 27.39 -1.00
N PHE A 415 -12.37 27.10 0.00
CA PHE A 415 -12.39 25.81 0.70
C PHE A 415 -12.00 26.00 2.15
N VAL A 416 -12.42 25.07 2.99
CA VAL A 416 -12.31 25.21 4.44
C VAL A 416 -11.72 23.93 5.04
N LEU A 417 -10.76 24.11 5.92
CA LEU A 417 -10.22 23.05 6.76
C LEU A 417 -10.59 23.29 8.22
N LEU A 418 -10.93 22.21 8.91
CA LEU A 418 -11.20 22.17 10.34
C LEU A 418 -10.14 21.33 11.03
N THR A 419 -9.56 21.84 12.12
CA THR A 419 -8.54 21.14 12.88
C THR A 419 -8.62 21.46 14.37
N ASN A 420 -8.19 20.54 15.22
CA ASN A 420 -8.00 20.77 16.65
C ASN A 420 -6.53 20.86 17.05
N GLY A 421 -5.60 20.76 16.08
CA GLY A 421 -4.17 20.65 16.38
C GLY A 421 -3.27 21.66 15.71
N ILE A 422 -3.67 22.26 14.57
CA ILE A 422 -2.80 23.12 13.75
C ILE A 422 -3.35 24.54 13.72
N LYS A 423 -2.66 25.47 14.35
CA LYS A 423 -3.08 26.88 14.41
C LYS A 423 -2.73 27.67 13.15
N ASN A 424 -1.61 27.33 12.51
CA ASN A 424 -1.13 28.06 11.33
C ASN A 424 -1.83 27.55 10.05
N PRO A 425 -2.53 28.42 9.28
CA PRO A 425 -3.25 27.99 8.09
C PRO A 425 -2.33 27.54 6.96
N VAL A 426 -1.12 28.06 6.85
CA VAL A 426 -0.14 27.67 5.81
C VAL A 426 0.39 26.26 6.10
N GLU A 427 0.71 25.97 7.35
CA GLU A 427 1.11 24.63 7.78
C GLU A 427 -0.01 23.62 7.54
N ALA A 428 -1.25 23.98 7.89
CA ALA A 428 -2.41 23.13 7.68
C ALA A 428 -2.64 22.79 6.20
N ILE A 429 -2.55 23.76 5.29
CA ILE A 429 -2.76 23.48 3.85
C ILE A 429 -1.61 22.70 3.23
N LYS A 430 -0.36 22.93 3.66
CA LYS A 430 0.78 22.15 3.22
C LYS A 430 0.58 20.68 3.58
N LEU A 431 0.21 20.39 4.82
CA LEU A 431 -0.11 19.05 5.30
C LEU A 431 -1.28 18.42 4.52
N TYR A 432 -2.36 19.17 4.30
CA TYR A 432 -3.53 18.67 3.58
C TYR A 432 -3.20 18.33 2.11
N ARG A 433 -2.34 19.11 1.45
CA ARG A 433 -1.89 18.85 0.07
C ARG A 433 -1.01 17.61 -0.06
N VAL A 434 -0.23 17.26 0.97
CA VAL A 434 0.54 16.02 0.96
C VAL A 434 -0.37 14.79 0.88
N ARG A 435 -1.55 14.84 1.50
CA ARG A 435 -2.57 13.80 1.33
C ARG A 435 -2.91 13.55 -0.15
N ASP A 436 -3.15 14.59 -0.92
CA ASP A 436 -3.47 14.46 -2.35
C ASP A 436 -2.31 13.86 -3.16
N LEU A 437 -1.07 14.17 -2.79
CA LEU A 437 0.12 13.56 -3.39
C LEU A 437 0.22 12.07 -3.07
N ILE A 438 -0.09 11.69 -1.83
CA ILE A 438 -0.13 10.29 -1.39
C ILE A 438 -1.22 9.53 -2.15
N GLU A 439 -2.42 10.09 -2.28
CA GLU A 439 -3.52 9.47 -3.04
C GLU A 439 -3.13 9.19 -4.49
N LYS A 440 -2.50 10.15 -5.16
CA LYS A 440 -2.01 9.99 -6.55
C LYS A 440 -0.91 8.94 -6.64
N ALA A 441 0.06 8.97 -5.72
CA ALA A 441 1.13 7.98 -5.68
C ALA A 441 0.57 6.57 -5.46
N PHE A 442 -0.40 6.44 -4.56
CA PHE A 442 -1.07 5.18 -4.30
C PHE A 442 -1.84 4.66 -5.51
N ALA A 443 -2.56 5.52 -6.22
CA ALA A 443 -3.28 5.13 -7.43
C ALA A 443 -2.34 4.50 -8.47
N ASN A 444 -1.17 5.10 -8.70
CA ASN A 444 -0.16 4.56 -9.60
C ASN A 444 0.41 3.21 -9.13
N LEU A 445 0.71 3.09 -7.84
CA LEU A 445 1.23 1.84 -7.27
C LEU A 445 0.18 0.72 -7.25
N LYS A 446 -1.08 1.07 -7.00
CA LYS A 446 -2.22 0.15 -7.11
C LYS A 446 -2.36 -0.41 -8.52
N GLU A 447 -2.18 0.43 -9.53
CA GLU A 447 -2.20 0.03 -10.93
C GLU A 447 -1.04 -0.93 -11.25
N ARG A 448 0.17 -0.60 -10.83
CA ARG A 448 1.35 -1.46 -10.96
C ARG A 448 1.13 -2.85 -10.34
N LEU A 449 0.52 -2.93 -9.17
CA LEU A 449 0.22 -4.19 -8.49
C LEU A 449 -1.00 -4.93 -9.05
N ASP A 450 -1.65 -4.38 -10.09
CA ASP A 450 -2.92 -4.90 -10.63
C ASP A 450 -4.00 -5.08 -9.56
N MET A 451 -3.99 -4.22 -8.55
CA MET A 451 -4.99 -4.26 -7.47
C MET A 451 -6.38 -3.83 -7.94
N ARG A 452 -6.49 -3.20 -9.10
CA ARG A 452 -7.77 -2.76 -9.68
C ARG A 452 -8.64 -3.92 -10.13
N ARG A 453 -8.01 -5.03 -10.54
CA ARG A 453 -8.67 -6.22 -11.10
C ARG A 453 -8.11 -7.46 -10.43
N MET A 454 -8.85 -8.00 -9.51
CA MET A 454 -8.46 -9.23 -8.82
C MET A 454 -9.20 -10.43 -9.37
N SER A 455 -8.45 -11.46 -9.76
CA SER A 455 -8.97 -12.76 -10.14
C SER A 455 -8.53 -13.77 -9.08
N VAL A 456 -9.46 -14.21 -8.26
CA VAL A 456 -9.24 -15.20 -7.19
C VAL A 456 -10.46 -16.12 -7.06
N SER A 457 -10.23 -17.35 -6.62
CA SER A 457 -11.25 -18.39 -6.56
C SER A 457 -12.14 -18.36 -5.31
N SER A 458 -11.72 -17.67 -4.25
CA SER A 458 -12.45 -17.62 -2.98
C SER A 458 -12.23 -16.31 -2.23
N SER A 459 -13.11 -16.01 -1.26
CA SER A 459 -12.95 -14.86 -0.35
C SER A 459 -11.67 -14.94 0.49
N GLU A 460 -11.30 -16.12 0.94
CA GLU A 460 -10.10 -16.35 1.77
C GLU A 460 -8.83 -16.07 0.97
N ASN A 461 -8.75 -16.57 -0.25
CA ASN A 461 -7.63 -16.28 -1.15
C ASN A 461 -7.56 -14.79 -1.52
N PHE A 462 -8.70 -14.11 -1.61
CA PHE A 462 -8.76 -12.69 -1.85
C PHE A 462 -8.12 -11.89 -0.69
N GLU A 463 -8.42 -12.24 0.55
CA GLU A 463 -7.82 -11.61 1.73
C GLU A 463 -6.32 -11.80 1.80
N GLY A 464 -5.89 -13.03 1.59
CA GLY A 464 -4.47 -13.36 1.56
C GLY A 464 -3.72 -12.61 0.47
N LYS A 465 -4.28 -12.54 -0.73
CA LYS A 465 -3.69 -11.80 -1.86
C LYS A 465 -3.59 -10.31 -1.55
N LEU A 466 -4.64 -9.72 -0.97
CA LEU A 466 -4.62 -8.31 -0.52
C LEU A 466 -3.50 -8.05 0.47
N PHE A 467 -3.31 -8.93 1.44
CA PHE A 467 -2.26 -8.77 2.43
C PHE A 467 -0.86 -8.83 1.81
N VAL A 468 -0.61 -9.78 0.91
CA VAL A 468 0.68 -9.87 0.21
C VAL A 468 0.92 -8.65 -0.69
N GLN A 469 -0.11 -8.17 -1.38
CA GLN A 469 -0.02 -6.94 -2.18
C GLN A 469 0.18 -5.70 -1.30
N PHE A 470 -0.37 -5.68 -0.10
CA PHE A 470 -0.09 -4.62 0.87
C PHE A 470 1.38 -4.65 1.32
N LEU A 471 1.97 -5.82 1.56
CA LEU A 471 3.41 -5.94 1.79
C LEU A 471 4.21 -5.37 0.63
N ALA A 472 3.89 -5.76 -0.59
CA ALA A 472 4.53 -5.23 -1.79
C ALA A 472 4.38 -3.70 -1.89
N LEU A 473 3.22 -3.16 -1.53
CA LEU A 473 2.94 -1.73 -1.51
C LEU A 473 3.86 -0.97 -0.55
N ILE A 474 4.21 -1.54 0.59
CA ILE A 474 5.16 -0.91 1.53
C ILE A 474 6.52 -0.73 0.86
N TYR A 475 7.03 -1.76 0.22
CA TYR A 475 8.32 -1.70 -0.50
C TYR A 475 8.29 -0.69 -1.65
N LEU A 476 7.26 -0.76 -2.48
CA LEU A 476 7.09 0.16 -3.61
C LEU A 476 6.96 1.61 -3.15
N SER A 477 6.24 1.85 -2.06
CA SER A 477 6.06 3.19 -1.49
C SER A 477 7.40 3.77 -1.00
N TYR A 478 8.24 2.95 -0.38
CA TYR A 478 9.58 3.34 0.02
C TYR A 478 10.44 3.71 -1.19
N ILE A 479 10.49 2.84 -2.21
CA ILE A 479 11.27 3.07 -3.43
C ILE A 479 10.79 4.34 -4.13
N LYS A 480 9.46 4.51 -4.28
CA LYS A 480 8.88 5.71 -4.88
C LYS A 480 9.30 6.99 -4.17
N LYS A 481 9.23 7.00 -2.84
CA LYS A 481 9.66 8.15 -2.03
C LYS A 481 11.13 8.49 -2.30
N GLN A 482 12.01 7.51 -2.27
CA GLN A 482 13.44 7.72 -2.55
C GLN A 482 13.67 8.23 -3.98
N MET A 483 12.96 7.68 -4.96
CA MET A 483 13.04 8.14 -6.35
C MET A 483 12.57 9.59 -6.51
N ASP A 484 11.48 9.97 -5.85
CA ASP A 484 10.97 11.35 -5.85
C ASP A 484 11.98 12.32 -5.21
N GLU A 485 12.48 12.00 -4.02
CA GLU A 485 13.40 12.85 -3.26
C GLU A 485 14.77 13.02 -3.95
N LYS A 486 15.23 12.01 -4.64
CA LYS A 486 16.51 12.02 -5.38
C LYS A 486 16.36 12.42 -6.85
N GLY A 487 15.15 12.73 -7.30
CA GLY A 487 14.89 13.15 -8.69
C GLY A 487 15.17 12.08 -9.73
N LEU A 488 15.10 10.79 -9.36
CA LEU A 488 15.45 9.66 -10.23
C LEU A 488 14.45 9.45 -11.37
N TYR A 489 13.21 9.91 -11.25
CA TYR A 489 12.21 9.81 -12.32
C TYR A 489 12.55 10.57 -13.60
N LYS A 490 13.57 11.45 -13.57
CA LYS A 490 14.11 12.07 -14.77
C LYS A 490 14.88 11.08 -15.67
N LYS A 491 15.36 9.97 -15.10
CA LYS A 491 16.24 9.00 -15.81
C LYS A 491 15.68 7.58 -15.79
N TYR A 492 14.84 7.24 -14.82
CA TYR A 492 14.33 5.89 -14.59
C TYR A 492 12.82 5.90 -14.39
N THR A 493 12.16 4.86 -14.89
CA THR A 493 10.91 4.39 -14.30
C THR A 493 11.24 3.50 -13.11
N MET A 494 10.25 3.20 -12.27
CA MET A 494 10.45 2.24 -11.17
C MET A 494 10.92 0.88 -11.70
N GLN A 495 10.30 0.39 -12.79
CA GLN A 495 10.67 -0.88 -13.40
C GLN A 495 12.11 -0.88 -13.92
N THR A 496 12.51 0.14 -14.67
CA THR A 496 13.88 0.19 -15.21
C THR A 496 14.95 0.29 -14.12
N LEU A 497 14.66 0.97 -13.00
CA LEU A 497 15.54 0.99 -11.84
C LEU A 497 15.70 -0.40 -11.22
N LEU A 498 14.60 -1.09 -11.02
CA LEU A 498 14.62 -2.45 -10.46
C LEU A 498 15.32 -3.43 -11.40
N ASP A 499 15.07 -3.34 -12.71
CA ASP A 499 15.70 -4.17 -13.73
C ASP A 499 17.22 -3.95 -13.77
N ASP A 500 17.69 -2.70 -13.69
CA ASP A 500 19.12 -2.37 -13.65
C ASP A 500 19.83 -3.01 -12.44
N LEU A 501 19.13 -3.20 -11.33
CA LEU A 501 19.67 -3.89 -10.15
C LEU A 501 19.48 -5.41 -10.22
N ASP A 502 18.39 -5.87 -10.83
CA ASP A 502 18.05 -7.30 -10.88
C ASP A 502 19.05 -8.14 -11.66
N ILE A 503 19.74 -7.53 -12.63
CA ILE A 503 20.79 -8.20 -13.41
C ILE A 503 22.07 -8.51 -12.63
N ILE A 504 22.23 -8.01 -11.41
CA ILE A 504 23.35 -8.40 -10.53
C ILE A 504 23.13 -9.84 -10.08
N GLU A 505 24.05 -10.72 -10.44
CA GLU A 505 23.95 -12.15 -10.18
C GLU A 505 24.77 -12.57 -8.97
N LEU A 506 24.24 -13.54 -8.24
CA LEU A 506 24.92 -14.26 -7.19
C LEU A 506 25.32 -15.65 -7.69
N TYR A 507 26.60 -15.95 -7.62
CA TYR A 507 27.17 -17.26 -7.93
C TYR A 507 27.37 -18.04 -6.65
N GLN A 508 26.75 -19.19 -6.56
CA GLN A 508 26.88 -20.10 -5.43
C GLN A 508 27.50 -21.42 -5.89
N GLN A 509 28.63 -21.75 -5.32
CA GLN A 509 29.29 -23.04 -5.53
C GLN A 509 29.36 -23.80 -4.20
N PRO A 510 29.07 -25.10 -4.17
CA PRO A 510 29.14 -25.87 -2.94
C PRO A 510 30.52 -25.75 -2.29
N GLY A 511 30.56 -25.30 -1.01
CA GLY A 511 31.78 -25.19 -0.21
C GLY A 511 32.73 -24.05 -0.58
N ARG A 512 32.37 -23.16 -1.50
CA ARG A 512 33.10 -21.93 -1.80
C ARG A 512 32.36 -20.70 -1.34
N ALA A 513 33.09 -19.60 -1.17
CA ALA A 513 32.48 -18.29 -0.92
C ALA A 513 31.58 -17.90 -2.09
N HIS A 514 30.49 -17.21 -1.77
CA HIS A 514 29.62 -16.64 -2.80
C HIS A 514 30.35 -15.55 -3.57
N HIS A 515 30.09 -15.45 -4.87
CA HIS A 515 30.63 -14.39 -5.72
C HIS A 515 29.48 -13.62 -6.34
N LEU A 516 29.65 -12.32 -6.40
CA LEU A 516 28.73 -11.44 -7.14
C LEU A 516 29.30 -11.16 -8.53
N SER A 517 28.41 -10.94 -9.50
CA SER A 517 28.81 -10.34 -10.77
C SER A 517 29.36 -8.93 -10.53
N GLU A 518 30.00 -8.35 -11.54
CA GLU A 518 30.45 -6.97 -11.48
C GLU A 518 29.28 -6.03 -11.13
N ILE A 519 29.53 -5.11 -10.20
CA ILE A 519 28.59 -4.06 -9.82
C ILE A 519 29.12 -2.74 -10.35
N THR A 520 28.40 -2.12 -11.25
CA THR A 520 28.78 -0.87 -11.86
C THR A 520 28.65 0.32 -10.89
N LYS A 521 29.42 1.39 -11.15
CA LYS A 521 29.28 2.64 -10.38
C LYS A 521 27.84 3.20 -10.40
N LYS A 522 27.15 3.01 -11.53
CA LYS A 522 25.73 3.42 -11.69
C LYS A 522 24.83 2.63 -10.73
N GLN A 523 25.01 1.34 -10.62
CA GLN A 523 24.25 0.48 -9.69
C GLN A 523 24.56 0.82 -8.22
N ILE A 524 25.82 1.06 -7.88
CA ILE A 524 26.20 1.52 -6.53
C ILE A 524 25.49 2.82 -6.18
N ALA A 525 25.42 3.78 -7.11
CA ALA A 525 24.71 5.04 -6.89
C ALA A 525 23.20 4.85 -6.69
N LEU A 526 22.58 3.82 -7.31
CA LEU A 526 21.18 3.48 -7.07
C LEU A 526 20.96 2.95 -5.65
N TYR A 527 21.81 2.08 -5.13
CA TYR A 527 21.74 1.62 -3.73
C TYR A 527 21.90 2.79 -2.75
N ASP A 528 22.87 3.67 -3.00
CA ASP A 528 23.06 4.88 -2.19
C ASP A 528 21.82 5.78 -2.20
N ALA A 529 21.23 6.01 -3.37
CA ALA A 529 19.99 6.77 -3.50
C ALA A 529 18.81 6.12 -2.74
N MET A 530 18.77 4.80 -2.64
CA MET A 530 17.79 4.06 -1.84
C MET A 530 18.11 4.06 -0.33
N GLY A 531 19.24 4.62 0.08
CA GLY A 531 19.66 4.71 1.47
C GLY A 531 20.04 3.36 2.08
N VAL A 532 20.58 2.46 1.27
CA VAL A 532 21.01 1.11 1.66
C VAL A 532 22.42 0.81 1.13
N PRO A 533 23.19 -0.07 1.80
CA PRO A 533 24.50 -0.48 1.29
C PRO A 533 24.32 -1.34 0.03
N PHE A 534 25.28 -1.28 -0.89
CA PHE A 534 25.32 -2.20 -2.01
C PHE A 534 25.87 -3.58 -1.58
N PRO A 535 25.52 -4.68 -2.26
CA PRO A 535 26.00 -6.01 -1.91
C PRO A 535 27.52 -6.14 -2.13
N LYS A 536 28.18 -6.89 -1.25
CA LYS A 536 29.63 -7.14 -1.28
C LYS A 536 29.94 -8.61 -1.44
#